data_e8a8a8c86b66407a624308d02f02e81d
#
_entry.id   e8a8a8c86b66407a624308d02f02e81d
#
_cell.length_a   1.000
_cell.length_b   1.000
_cell.length_c   1.000
_cell.angle_alpha   90.00
_cell.angle_beta   90.00
_cell.angle_gamma   90.00
#
_symmetry.space_group_name_H-M   'P 1'
#
loop_
_entity.id
_entity.type
_entity.pdbx_description
1 polymer ?
#
loop_
_entity_poly.entity_id
_entity_poly.type
_entity_poly.pdbx_seq_one_letter_code
_entity_poly.pdbx_strand_id
1 'polypeptide(L)'
;MCVVLADGLGRNLLKQKSAQTPFLRAVQQAGQGQVPVSLDSAFPSTTAASLASFGTGLSAGQHGMVGYDVLDPDQDRVVNMLGNWDAGVDPRTWQPFPTVFERAAEHVDVTTVSLPQFSTSAMTEAALRGGRFLTGTTSHARTEAAAEAMAGAGPSLMYFYVNELDKAGHRHGCQSAQWEHQLEELDATVRRLNATLPAGTTVLLTADHGMVDVPESQRIDYSAEPALLAGVRHTAGEPRMVHLYLEDRTDDAARGRLLANWRSRFGDRIWAFTREEAIAGGLFGDVRAEAALRIGDVMIAARDALALYDTRRVRPTALEVVGQHGSLTKAEREVPLLYFQADGKKAPRG
;
A
#
# COMPACT_ATOMS: atom_id res chain seq x y z
N MET A 1 0.03 -15.00 -16.96
CA MET A 1 0.46 -13.66 -16.55
C MET A 1 0.97 -13.70 -15.12
N CYS A 2 2.05 -12.99 -14.81
CA CYS A 2 2.56 -12.81 -13.45
C CYS A 2 2.57 -11.31 -13.11
N VAL A 3 1.93 -10.91 -12.01
CA VAL A 3 1.98 -9.56 -11.49
C VAL A 3 2.87 -9.54 -10.25
N VAL A 4 4.01 -8.88 -10.35
CA VAL A 4 4.94 -8.66 -9.24
C VAL A 4 4.58 -7.33 -8.58
N LEU A 5 4.24 -7.37 -7.31
CA LEU A 5 4.02 -6.18 -6.50
C LEU A 5 5.15 -6.05 -5.49
N ALA A 6 5.94 -4.98 -5.65
CA ALA A 6 7.06 -4.65 -4.79
C ALA A 6 6.65 -3.53 -3.84
N ASP A 7 6.37 -3.89 -2.58
CA ASP A 7 5.93 -2.99 -1.53
C ASP A 7 6.92 -1.84 -1.31
N GLY A 8 6.43 -0.61 -1.29
CA GLY A 8 7.22 0.59 -1.04
C GLY A 8 8.11 1.06 -2.19
N LEU A 9 7.98 0.48 -3.40
CA LEU A 9 8.80 0.85 -4.56
C LEU A 9 8.23 2.07 -5.28
N GLY A 10 8.57 3.27 -4.81
CA GLY A 10 8.25 4.51 -5.52
C GLY A 10 8.98 4.64 -6.86
N ARG A 11 8.27 5.18 -7.86
CA ARG A 11 8.85 5.44 -9.20
C ARG A 11 10.11 6.30 -9.13
N ASN A 12 10.08 7.33 -8.30
CA ASN A 12 11.23 8.24 -8.15
C ASN A 12 12.43 7.55 -7.52
N LEU A 13 12.22 6.69 -6.53
CA LEU A 13 13.28 5.89 -5.90
C LEU A 13 13.91 4.93 -6.90
N LEU A 14 13.11 4.20 -7.68
CA LEU A 14 13.60 3.31 -8.73
C LEU A 14 14.44 4.07 -9.77
N LYS A 15 14.02 5.27 -10.17
CA LYS A 15 14.76 6.12 -11.11
C LYS A 15 16.09 6.60 -10.52
N GLN A 16 16.10 7.09 -9.28
CA GLN A 16 17.29 7.60 -8.60
C GLN A 16 18.33 6.52 -8.38
N LYS A 17 17.89 5.29 -8.07
CA LYS A 17 18.74 4.13 -7.77
C LYS A 17 18.86 3.15 -8.96
N SER A 18 18.73 3.65 -10.18
CA SER A 18 18.75 2.82 -11.40
C SER A 18 20.09 2.10 -11.66
N ALA A 19 21.18 2.51 -10.99
CA ALA A 19 22.46 1.80 -11.03
C ALA A 19 22.40 0.43 -10.32
N GLN A 20 21.60 0.32 -9.26
CA GLN A 20 21.38 -0.89 -8.47
C GLN A 20 20.41 -1.87 -9.14
N THR A 21 19.70 -1.44 -10.20
CA THR A 21 18.67 -2.23 -10.86
C THR A 21 18.92 -2.42 -12.35
N PRO A 22 20.03 -3.07 -12.75
CA PRO A 22 20.41 -3.19 -14.16
C PRO A 22 19.37 -3.91 -15.02
N PHE A 23 18.71 -4.94 -14.48
CA PHE A 23 17.66 -5.66 -15.19
C PHE A 23 16.39 -4.79 -15.35
N LEU A 24 15.86 -4.23 -14.26
CA LEU A 24 14.67 -3.38 -14.31
C LEU A 24 14.90 -2.12 -15.15
N ARG A 25 16.11 -1.56 -15.13
CA ARG A 25 16.50 -0.45 -16.00
C ARG A 25 16.43 -0.84 -17.47
N ALA A 26 16.93 -2.01 -17.84
CA ALA A 26 16.86 -2.52 -19.21
C ALA A 26 15.40 -2.73 -19.65
N VAL A 27 14.55 -3.29 -18.78
CA VAL A 27 13.11 -3.43 -19.02
C VAL A 27 12.43 -2.07 -19.23
N GLN A 28 12.74 -1.07 -18.41
CA GLN A 28 12.23 0.29 -18.58
C GLN A 28 12.60 0.90 -19.94
N GLN A 29 13.84 0.72 -20.35
CA GLN A 29 14.32 1.24 -21.64
C GLN A 29 13.66 0.55 -22.83
N ALA A 30 13.46 -0.76 -22.76
CA ALA A 30 12.81 -1.55 -23.81
C ALA A 30 11.30 -1.27 -23.91
N GLY A 31 10.64 -0.98 -22.79
CA GLY A 31 9.19 -0.73 -22.70
C GLY A 31 8.75 0.71 -22.96
N GLN A 32 9.68 1.63 -23.25
CA GLN A 32 9.32 3.03 -23.51
C GLN A 32 8.34 3.16 -24.68
N GLY A 33 7.17 3.73 -24.38
CA GLY A 33 6.10 3.96 -25.37
C GLY A 33 5.08 2.82 -25.53
N GLN A 34 5.23 1.69 -24.85
CA GLN A 34 4.31 0.54 -24.94
C GLN A 34 3.24 0.54 -23.85
N VAL A 35 3.56 1.00 -22.63
CA VAL A 35 2.65 1.11 -21.48
C VAL A 35 2.90 2.41 -20.74
N PRO A 36 1.96 2.89 -19.90
CA PRO A 36 2.25 3.97 -18.96
C PRO A 36 3.46 3.63 -18.11
N VAL A 37 4.38 4.57 -17.96
CA VAL A 37 5.60 4.36 -17.14
C VAL A 37 5.37 4.49 -15.64
N SER A 38 4.16 4.90 -15.25
CA SER A 38 3.76 5.03 -13.83
C SER A 38 2.26 4.93 -13.66
N LEU A 39 1.88 4.54 -12.46
CA LEU A 39 0.52 4.61 -11.93
C LEU A 39 0.53 5.53 -10.71
N ASP A 40 -0.65 6.02 -10.34
CA ASP A 40 -0.87 6.58 -9.01
C ASP A 40 -1.40 5.46 -8.09
N SER A 41 -0.87 5.38 -6.87
CA SER A 41 -1.39 4.50 -5.83
C SER A 41 -2.79 4.94 -5.39
N ALA A 42 -3.49 4.10 -4.63
CA ALA A 42 -4.72 4.52 -3.96
C ALA A 42 -4.45 5.67 -2.98
N PHE A 43 -5.51 6.35 -2.57
CA PHE A 43 -5.46 7.30 -1.46
C PHE A 43 -6.21 6.71 -0.24
N PRO A 44 -5.60 6.77 0.95
CA PRO A 44 -4.20 7.13 1.25
C PRO A 44 -3.18 6.21 0.55
N SER A 45 -1.94 6.69 0.33
CA SER A 45 -0.86 5.90 -0.28
C SER A 45 -0.27 4.92 0.74
N THR A 46 -1.10 3.97 1.15
CA THR A 46 -0.81 2.92 2.15
C THR A 46 -1.08 1.55 1.58
N THR A 47 -0.33 0.56 2.05
CA THR A 47 -0.48 -0.86 1.67
C THR A 47 -1.93 -1.32 1.75
N ALA A 48 -2.65 -0.97 2.83
CA ALA A 48 -4.03 -1.41 3.03
C ALA A 48 -4.97 -0.92 1.91
N ALA A 49 -4.96 0.38 1.58
CA ALA A 49 -5.81 0.94 0.54
C ALA A 49 -5.40 0.47 -0.85
N SER A 50 -4.09 0.44 -1.14
CA SER A 50 -3.56 0.09 -2.45
C SER A 50 -3.71 -1.39 -2.78
N LEU A 51 -3.42 -2.30 -1.84
CA LEU A 51 -3.65 -3.74 -2.05
C LEU A 51 -5.14 -4.07 -2.17
N ALA A 52 -6.01 -3.36 -1.42
CA ALA A 52 -7.44 -3.54 -1.57
C ALA A 52 -7.93 -3.05 -2.95
N SER A 53 -7.44 -1.91 -3.43
CA SER A 53 -7.74 -1.46 -4.79
C SER A 53 -7.21 -2.42 -5.85
N PHE A 54 -5.99 -2.93 -5.70
CA PHE A 54 -5.39 -3.92 -6.59
C PHE A 54 -6.21 -5.22 -6.62
N GLY A 55 -6.55 -5.75 -5.45
CA GLY A 55 -7.21 -7.04 -5.34
C GLY A 55 -8.71 -7.03 -5.65
N THR A 56 -9.36 -5.87 -5.62
CA THR A 56 -10.81 -5.75 -5.93
C THR A 56 -11.08 -5.07 -7.27
N GLY A 57 -10.16 -4.25 -7.75
CA GLY A 57 -10.38 -3.35 -8.90
C GLY A 57 -11.30 -2.18 -8.57
N LEU A 58 -11.47 -1.85 -7.29
CA LEU A 58 -12.37 -0.80 -6.80
C LEU A 58 -11.58 0.35 -6.16
N SER A 59 -12.22 1.50 -6.01
CA SER A 59 -11.67 2.63 -5.26
C SER A 59 -11.73 2.41 -3.75
N ALA A 60 -10.91 3.16 -3.00
CA ALA A 60 -10.89 3.07 -1.53
C ALA A 60 -12.26 3.36 -0.90
N GLY A 61 -13.02 4.28 -1.46
CA GLY A 61 -14.39 4.56 -1.02
C GLY A 61 -15.38 3.42 -1.28
N GLN A 62 -15.15 2.60 -2.31
CA GLN A 62 -15.99 1.45 -2.60
C GLN A 62 -15.62 0.25 -1.73
N HIS A 63 -14.33 -0.16 -1.67
CA HIS A 63 -13.94 -1.33 -0.88
C HIS A 63 -13.85 -1.04 0.64
N GLY A 64 -13.78 0.24 1.04
CA GLY A 64 -13.86 0.66 2.45
C GLY A 64 -12.57 0.50 3.27
N MET A 65 -11.44 0.21 2.64
CA MET A 65 -10.10 0.21 3.23
C MET A 65 -9.51 1.61 3.04
N VAL A 66 -9.88 2.55 3.90
CA VAL A 66 -9.64 3.98 3.73
C VAL A 66 -8.43 4.52 4.50
N GLY A 67 -7.58 3.65 5.00
CA GLY A 67 -6.36 4.00 5.75
C GLY A 67 -5.67 2.77 6.33
N TYR A 68 -4.56 2.98 7.03
CA TYR A 68 -3.83 1.95 7.78
C TYR A 68 -4.55 1.61 9.09
N ASP A 69 -4.86 2.63 9.90
CA ASP A 69 -5.76 2.56 11.05
C ASP A 69 -7.08 3.22 10.68
N VAL A 70 -8.20 2.56 10.90
CA VAL A 70 -9.52 3.01 10.46
C VAL A 70 -10.55 2.83 11.60
N LEU A 71 -11.43 3.82 11.79
CA LEU A 71 -12.52 3.68 12.74
C LEU A 71 -13.52 2.63 12.24
N ASP A 72 -13.83 1.66 13.10
CA ASP A 72 -15.05 0.84 13.02
C ASP A 72 -16.17 1.60 13.73
N PRO A 73 -17.14 2.15 13.00
CA PRO A 73 -18.20 2.96 13.60
C PRO A 73 -19.17 2.12 14.43
N ASP A 74 -19.32 0.83 14.13
CA ASP A 74 -20.27 -0.06 14.84
C ASP A 74 -19.74 -0.45 16.21
N GLN A 75 -18.42 -0.58 16.35
CA GLN A 75 -17.74 -0.92 17.60
C GLN A 75 -17.12 0.29 18.29
N ASP A 76 -17.20 1.48 17.68
CA ASP A 76 -16.61 2.74 18.15
C ASP A 76 -15.12 2.59 18.57
N ARG A 77 -14.36 1.92 17.73
CA ARG A 77 -12.92 1.68 17.95
C ARG A 77 -12.12 1.71 16.66
N VAL A 78 -10.82 1.97 16.79
CA VAL A 78 -9.89 1.98 15.68
C VAL A 78 -9.34 0.57 15.45
N VAL A 79 -9.39 0.12 14.20
CA VAL A 79 -8.90 -1.18 13.73
C VAL A 79 -7.70 -0.98 12.83
N ASN A 80 -6.62 -1.74 13.05
CA ASN A 80 -5.45 -1.75 12.18
C ASN A 80 -5.69 -2.69 11.00
N MET A 81 -5.67 -2.15 9.78
CA MET A 81 -6.00 -2.89 8.56
C MET A 81 -4.93 -3.91 8.12
N LEU A 82 -3.69 -3.80 8.60
CA LEU A 82 -2.61 -4.76 8.34
C LEU A 82 -2.29 -5.66 9.55
N GLY A 83 -2.97 -5.42 10.68
CA GLY A 83 -2.85 -6.24 11.88
C GLY A 83 -3.73 -7.48 11.85
N ASN A 84 -3.79 -8.14 12.99
CA ASN A 84 -4.83 -9.12 13.27
C ASN A 84 -6.10 -8.33 13.61
N TRP A 85 -7.05 -8.33 12.71
CA TRP A 85 -8.33 -7.65 12.95
C TRP A 85 -8.96 -8.20 14.22
N ASP A 86 -9.42 -7.29 15.03
CA ASP A 86 -9.97 -7.65 16.33
C ASP A 86 -11.21 -8.54 16.21
N ALA A 87 -11.48 -9.32 17.27
CA ALA A 87 -12.69 -10.13 17.36
C ALA A 87 -13.95 -9.26 17.11
N GLY A 88 -14.80 -9.70 16.20
CA GLY A 88 -16.02 -9.00 15.80
C GLY A 88 -15.87 -8.13 14.54
N VAL A 89 -14.69 -8.01 13.96
CA VAL A 89 -14.50 -7.39 12.64
C VAL A 89 -14.27 -8.50 11.61
N ASP A 90 -15.25 -8.76 10.77
CA ASP A 90 -15.13 -9.74 9.69
C ASP A 90 -14.59 -9.08 8.41
N PRO A 91 -13.42 -9.54 7.90
CA PRO A 91 -12.83 -9.00 6.68
C PRO A 91 -13.75 -9.06 5.46
N ARG A 92 -14.58 -10.09 5.35
CA ARG A 92 -15.50 -10.26 4.21
C ARG A 92 -16.74 -9.37 4.30
N THR A 93 -17.16 -9.02 5.51
CA THR A 93 -18.21 -8.02 5.73
C THR A 93 -17.68 -6.62 5.55
N TRP A 94 -16.44 -6.38 5.99
CA TRP A 94 -15.78 -5.08 5.81
C TRP A 94 -15.61 -4.72 4.34
N GLN A 95 -15.12 -5.70 3.54
CA GLN A 95 -14.99 -5.62 2.08
C GLN A 95 -15.86 -6.73 1.42
N PRO A 96 -17.13 -6.43 1.08
CA PRO A 96 -18.08 -7.45 0.66
C PRO A 96 -17.99 -7.83 -0.84
N PHE A 97 -17.24 -7.09 -1.64
CA PHE A 97 -17.19 -7.31 -3.08
C PHE A 97 -16.26 -8.47 -3.44
N PRO A 98 -16.57 -9.23 -4.50
CA PRO A 98 -15.67 -10.24 -5.04
C PRO A 98 -14.33 -9.63 -5.45
N THR A 99 -13.25 -10.35 -5.17
CA THR A 99 -11.91 -9.95 -5.60
C THR A 99 -11.69 -10.21 -7.10
N VAL A 100 -10.67 -9.58 -7.67
CA VAL A 100 -10.18 -9.89 -9.02
C VAL A 100 -9.77 -11.35 -9.11
N PHE A 101 -9.16 -11.88 -8.04
CA PHE A 101 -8.70 -13.27 -8.01
C PHE A 101 -9.86 -14.27 -7.96
N GLU A 102 -10.92 -14.02 -7.19
CA GLU A 102 -12.13 -14.84 -7.21
C GLU A 102 -12.76 -14.88 -8.62
N ARG A 103 -12.93 -13.71 -9.25
CA ARG A 103 -13.47 -13.62 -10.62
C ARG A 103 -12.57 -14.29 -11.65
N ALA A 104 -11.24 -14.13 -11.54
CA ALA A 104 -10.30 -14.76 -12.46
C ALA A 104 -10.27 -16.28 -12.29
N ALA A 105 -10.46 -16.80 -11.08
CA ALA A 105 -10.44 -18.24 -10.79
C ALA A 105 -11.57 -19.01 -11.47
N GLU A 106 -12.63 -18.34 -11.95
CA GLU A 106 -13.67 -18.92 -12.76
C GLU A 106 -13.16 -19.31 -14.18
N HIS A 107 -12.03 -18.78 -14.62
CA HIS A 107 -11.55 -18.91 -16.00
C HIS A 107 -10.11 -19.38 -16.13
N VAL A 108 -9.28 -19.14 -15.12
CA VAL A 108 -7.84 -19.42 -15.15
C VAL A 108 -7.36 -19.93 -13.79
N ASP A 109 -6.21 -20.61 -13.78
CA ASP A 109 -5.54 -20.96 -12.52
C ASP A 109 -4.98 -19.70 -11.87
N VAL A 110 -5.47 -19.37 -10.66
CA VAL A 110 -5.01 -18.22 -9.88
C VAL A 110 -4.11 -18.68 -8.74
N THR A 111 -2.95 -18.07 -8.63
CA THR A 111 -1.98 -18.39 -7.57
C THR A 111 -1.40 -17.10 -6.96
N THR A 112 -1.44 -16.99 -5.63
CA THR A 112 -0.69 -15.99 -4.87
C THR A 112 0.60 -16.63 -4.35
N VAL A 113 1.73 -15.97 -4.54
CA VAL A 113 3.04 -16.37 -3.99
C VAL A 113 3.53 -15.29 -3.05
N SER A 114 3.66 -15.62 -1.75
CA SER A 114 4.04 -14.64 -0.73
C SER A 114 4.66 -15.31 0.50
N LEU A 115 4.83 -14.53 1.57
CA LEU A 115 5.32 -15.03 2.87
C LEU A 115 4.22 -15.81 3.62
N PRO A 116 4.59 -16.84 4.42
CA PRO A 116 3.61 -17.67 5.12
C PRO A 116 2.61 -16.92 5.99
N GLN A 117 3.06 -15.87 6.69
CA GLN A 117 2.20 -15.10 7.61
C GLN A 117 1.03 -14.39 6.93
N PHE A 118 1.08 -14.21 5.61
CA PHE A 118 0.00 -13.54 4.87
C PHE A 118 -1.08 -14.50 4.36
N SER A 119 -0.85 -15.82 4.42
CA SER A 119 -1.78 -16.81 3.85
C SER A 119 -3.18 -16.78 4.47
N THR A 120 -3.27 -16.40 5.75
CA THR A 120 -4.53 -16.30 6.50
C THR A 120 -4.73 -14.91 7.13
N SER A 121 -4.01 -13.90 6.63
CA SER A 121 -4.17 -12.55 7.17
C SER A 121 -5.54 -11.96 6.81
N ALA A 122 -6.06 -11.09 7.69
CA ALA A 122 -7.31 -10.41 7.43
C ALA A 122 -7.29 -9.60 6.12
N MET A 123 -6.15 -9.02 5.77
CA MET A 123 -5.96 -8.32 4.49
C MET A 123 -6.12 -9.27 3.30
N THR A 124 -5.55 -10.47 3.35
CA THR A 124 -5.71 -11.49 2.30
C THR A 124 -7.18 -11.91 2.20
N GLU A 125 -7.85 -12.16 3.32
CA GLU A 125 -9.27 -12.51 3.34
C GLU A 125 -10.18 -11.36 2.86
N ALA A 126 -9.85 -10.12 3.16
CA ALA A 126 -10.62 -8.97 2.71
C ALA A 126 -10.47 -8.72 1.21
N ALA A 127 -9.24 -8.67 0.70
CA ALA A 127 -8.99 -8.05 -0.59
C ALA A 127 -8.19 -8.90 -1.59
N LEU A 128 -7.54 -9.98 -1.16
CA LEU A 128 -6.65 -10.78 -2.01
C LEU A 128 -7.05 -12.27 -2.05
N ARG A 129 -8.23 -12.61 -1.53
CA ARG A 129 -8.76 -13.98 -1.52
C ARG A 129 -9.06 -14.47 -2.94
N GLY A 130 -8.98 -15.77 -3.13
CA GLY A 130 -9.23 -16.46 -4.39
C GLY A 130 -7.97 -17.15 -4.92
N GLY A 131 -8.15 -18.34 -5.48
CA GLY A 131 -7.05 -19.17 -5.98
C GLY A 131 -6.23 -19.86 -4.87
N ARG A 132 -5.07 -20.37 -5.26
CA ARG A 132 -4.13 -21.07 -4.38
C ARG A 132 -3.15 -20.08 -3.76
N PHE A 133 -2.76 -20.32 -2.51
CA PHE A 133 -1.72 -19.53 -1.85
C PHE A 133 -0.49 -20.41 -1.63
N LEU A 134 0.64 -20.04 -2.25
CA LEU A 134 1.93 -20.69 -2.11
C LEU A 134 2.87 -19.81 -1.29
N THR A 135 3.66 -20.44 -0.44
CA THR A 135 4.52 -19.73 0.50
C THR A 135 5.99 -19.97 0.23
N GLY A 136 6.82 -18.96 0.47
CA GLY A 136 8.28 -19.10 0.49
C GLY A 136 8.87 -18.04 1.41
N THR A 137 9.74 -18.46 2.33
CA THR A 137 10.36 -17.56 3.32
C THR A 137 11.51 -16.75 2.74
N THR A 138 12.07 -17.15 1.59
CA THR A 138 13.13 -16.45 0.88
C THR A 138 12.67 -16.08 -0.53
N SER A 139 13.29 -15.07 -1.14
CA SER A 139 13.04 -14.70 -2.53
C SER A 139 13.27 -15.87 -3.49
N HIS A 140 14.29 -16.70 -3.21
CA HIS A 140 14.59 -17.89 -3.99
C HIS A 140 13.45 -18.93 -3.92
N ALA A 141 13.02 -19.31 -2.72
CA ALA A 141 11.92 -20.26 -2.54
C ALA A 141 10.61 -19.76 -3.19
N ARG A 142 10.32 -18.45 -3.10
CA ARG A 142 9.15 -17.87 -3.79
C ARG A 142 9.27 -17.95 -5.31
N THR A 143 10.47 -17.72 -5.88
CA THR A 143 10.66 -17.84 -7.34
C THR A 143 10.59 -19.27 -7.84
N GLU A 144 11.02 -20.26 -7.04
CA GLU A 144 10.84 -21.68 -7.34
C GLU A 144 9.35 -22.07 -7.33
N ALA A 145 8.63 -21.68 -6.26
CA ALA A 145 7.18 -21.92 -6.17
C ALA A 145 6.41 -21.27 -7.33
N ALA A 146 6.83 -20.07 -7.75
CA ALA A 146 6.24 -19.38 -8.89
C ALA A 146 6.48 -20.13 -10.20
N ALA A 147 7.70 -20.60 -10.45
CA ALA A 147 8.05 -21.36 -11.66
C ALA A 147 7.29 -22.68 -11.73
N GLU A 148 7.17 -23.41 -10.61
CA GLU A 148 6.43 -24.65 -10.50
C GLU A 148 4.92 -24.42 -10.77
N ALA A 149 4.32 -23.43 -10.13
CA ALA A 149 2.91 -23.12 -10.29
C ALA A 149 2.53 -22.70 -11.72
N MET A 150 3.44 -22.03 -12.44
CA MET A 150 3.22 -21.54 -13.81
C MET A 150 3.61 -22.56 -14.89
N ALA A 151 4.16 -23.73 -14.52
CA ALA A 151 4.59 -24.75 -15.50
C ALA A 151 3.44 -25.50 -16.18
N GLY A 152 2.20 -25.35 -15.72
CA GLY A 152 1.02 -25.96 -16.31
C GLY A 152 0.71 -25.44 -17.72
N ALA A 153 -0.02 -26.25 -18.53
CA ALA A 153 -0.35 -25.90 -19.91
C ALA A 153 -1.51 -24.91 -20.06
N GLY A 154 -2.27 -24.65 -18.97
CA GLY A 154 -3.45 -23.78 -18.99
C GLY A 154 -3.13 -22.31 -18.79
N PRO A 155 -4.09 -21.41 -19.08
CA PRO A 155 -3.95 -20.00 -18.75
C PRO A 155 -3.91 -19.81 -17.24
N SER A 156 -3.01 -18.95 -16.76
CA SER A 156 -2.78 -18.71 -15.33
C SER A 156 -2.55 -17.26 -15.02
N LEU A 157 -3.00 -16.83 -13.83
CA LEU A 157 -2.74 -15.53 -13.23
C LEU A 157 -2.00 -15.72 -11.91
N MET A 158 -0.85 -15.09 -11.77
CA MET A 158 -0.07 -15.10 -10.56
C MET A 158 0.06 -13.70 -9.96
N TYR A 159 -0.15 -13.58 -8.66
CA TYR A 159 0.24 -12.46 -7.83
C TYR A 159 1.49 -12.85 -7.03
N PHE A 160 2.58 -12.13 -7.24
CA PHE A 160 3.86 -12.35 -6.58
C PHE A 160 4.22 -11.11 -5.74
N TYR A 161 4.24 -11.27 -4.41
CA TYR A 161 4.43 -10.17 -3.47
C TYR A 161 5.81 -10.16 -2.82
N VAL A 162 6.42 -8.96 -2.78
CA VAL A 162 7.75 -8.70 -2.21
C VAL A 162 7.66 -7.51 -1.28
N ASN A 163 7.95 -7.68 0.01
CA ASN A 163 7.84 -6.61 1.02
C ASN A 163 9.14 -6.28 1.77
N GLU A 164 10.23 -6.88 1.36
CA GLU A 164 11.53 -6.68 2.00
C GLU A 164 12.04 -5.24 1.85
N LEU A 165 11.72 -4.62 0.70
CA LEU A 165 12.13 -3.25 0.38
C LEU A 165 11.45 -2.23 1.31
N ASP A 166 10.13 -2.35 1.50
CA ASP A 166 9.35 -1.52 2.40
C ASP A 166 9.85 -1.64 3.84
N LYS A 167 10.04 -2.86 4.34
CA LYS A 167 10.59 -3.11 5.67
C LYS A 167 11.97 -2.46 5.89
N ALA A 168 12.84 -2.55 4.89
CA ALA A 168 14.15 -1.91 4.96
C ALA A 168 14.02 -0.39 4.98
N GLY A 169 13.12 0.17 4.18
CA GLY A 169 12.82 1.59 4.15
C GLY A 169 12.30 2.11 5.48
N HIS A 170 11.29 1.46 6.05
CA HIS A 170 10.78 1.82 7.37
C HIS A 170 11.86 1.82 8.44
N ARG A 171 12.73 0.81 8.44
CA ARG A 171 13.74 0.63 9.49
C ARG A 171 14.97 1.52 9.32
N HIS A 172 15.43 1.73 8.09
CA HIS A 172 16.74 2.31 7.79
C HIS A 172 16.67 3.55 6.91
N GLY A 173 15.52 3.82 6.28
CA GLY A 173 15.34 4.86 5.26
C GLY A 173 15.75 4.42 3.85
N CYS A 174 15.19 5.10 2.85
CA CYS A 174 15.40 4.81 1.44
C CYS A 174 16.79 5.23 0.90
N GLN A 175 17.57 5.96 1.69
CA GLN A 175 18.93 6.35 1.34
C GLN A 175 19.99 5.44 1.97
N SER A 176 19.59 4.41 2.72
CA SER A 176 20.49 3.48 3.40
C SER A 176 21.05 2.40 2.48
N ALA A 177 22.24 1.89 2.82
CA ALA A 177 22.83 0.74 2.13
C ALA A 177 21.95 -0.54 2.29
N GLN A 178 21.24 -0.67 3.41
CA GLN A 178 20.31 -1.78 3.64
C GLN A 178 19.14 -1.75 2.67
N TRP A 179 18.59 -0.57 2.38
CA TRP A 179 17.52 -0.41 1.40
C TRP A 179 18.03 -0.66 -0.03
N GLU A 180 19.21 -0.13 -0.36
CA GLU A 180 19.83 -0.38 -1.67
C GLU A 180 20.08 -1.87 -1.90
N HIS A 181 20.55 -2.59 -0.89
CA HIS A 181 20.72 -4.06 -0.97
C HIS A 181 19.38 -4.77 -1.25
N GLN A 182 18.28 -4.37 -0.59
CA GLN A 182 16.96 -4.96 -0.88
C GLN A 182 16.47 -4.61 -2.29
N LEU A 183 16.82 -3.47 -2.82
CA LEU A 183 16.52 -3.09 -4.20
C LEU A 183 17.30 -3.95 -5.21
N GLU A 184 18.58 -4.24 -4.95
CA GLU A 184 19.40 -5.18 -5.73
C GLU A 184 18.82 -6.60 -5.68
N GLU A 185 18.37 -7.06 -4.51
CA GLU A 185 17.69 -8.35 -4.34
C GLU A 185 16.37 -8.43 -5.09
N LEU A 186 15.60 -7.33 -5.14
CA LEU A 186 14.39 -7.23 -5.97
C LEU A 186 14.74 -7.37 -7.45
N ASP A 187 15.74 -6.65 -7.95
CA ASP A 187 16.21 -6.74 -9.35
C ASP A 187 16.62 -8.18 -9.71
N ALA A 188 17.40 -8.82 -8.82
CA ALA A 188 17.83 -10.22 -8.98
C ALA A 188 16.63 -11.19 -8.95
N THR A 189 15.63 -10.94 -8.10
CA THR A 189 14.41 -11.74 -8.01
C THR A 189 13.60 -11.66 -9.30
N VAL A 190 13.38 -10.46 -9.83
CA VAL A 190 12.63 -10.27 -11.07
C VAL A 190 13.40 -10.84 -12.27
N ARG A 191 14.72 -10.69 -12.31
CA ARG A 191 15.57 -11.34 -13.32
C ARG A 191 15.48 -12.86 -13.24
N ARG A 192 15.39 -13.45 -12.04
CA ARG A 192 15.20 -14.89 -11.85
C ARG A 192 13.83 -15.35 -12.34
N LEU A 193 12.76 -14.60 -12.05
CA LEU A 193 11.43 -14.85 -12.61
C LEU A 193 11.46 -14.81 -14.14
N ASN A 194 12.11 -13.81 -14.74
CA ASN A 194 12.30 -13.75 -16.18
C ASN A 194 12.91 -15.02 -16.78
N ALA A 195 13.90 -15.60 -16.09
CA ALA A 195 14.60 -16.79 -16.57
C ALA A 195 13.89 -18.12 -16.27
N THR A 196 13.01 -18.18 -15.27
CA THR A 196 12.41 -19.43 -14.79
C THR A 196 10.95 -19.61 -15.14
N LEU A 197 10.19 -18.55 -15.29
CA LEU A 197 8.80 -18.63 -15.76
C LEU A 197 8.77 -19.15 -17.20
N PRO A 198 7.68 -19.81 -17.64
CA PRO A 198 7.54 -20.26 -19.03
C PRO A 198 7.76 -19.11 -20.02
N ALA A 199 8.48 -19.38 -21.12
CA ALA A 199 8.76 -18.39 -22.15
C ALA A 199 7.46 -17.77 -22.68
N GLY A 200 7.45 -16.44 -22.83
CA GLY A 200 6.28 -15.67 -23.25
C GLY A 200 5.27 -15.36 -22.14
N THR A 201 5.55 -15.75 -20.88
CA THR A 201 4.74 -15.30 -19.75
C THR A 201 4.83 -13.78 -19.65
N THR A 202 3.68 -13.10 -19.72
CA THR A 202 3.60 -11.66 -19.46
C THR A 202 3.88 -11.40 -17.99
N VAL A 203 4.86 -10.54 -17.71
CA VAL A 203 5.18 -10.06 -16.37
C VAL A 203 4.90 -8.56 -16.28
N LEU A 204 4.10 -8.18 -15.29
CA LEU A 204 3.89 -6.79 -14.88
C LEU A 204 4.58 -6.60 -13.53
N LEU A 205 5.32 -5.50 -13.36
CA LEU A 205 5.85 -5.09 -12.07
C LEU A 205 5.30 -3.72 -11.70
N THR A 206 4.74 -3.63 -10.52
CA THR A 206 4.25 -2.38 -9.92
C THR A 206 4.52 -2.37 -8.42
N ALA A 207 4.02 -1.33 -7.74
CA ALA A 207 4.07 -1.19 -6.29
C ALA A 207 2.73 -0.68 -5.78
N ASP A 208 2.55 -0.71 -4.48
CA ASP A 208 1.38 -0.20 -3.77
C ASP A 208 1.54 1.27 -3.37
N HIS A 209 2.75 1.71 -3.07
CA HIS A 209 3.13 3.11 -2.78
C HIS A 209 4.64 3.31 -2.95
N GLY A 210 5.07 4.57 -2.87
CA GLY A 210 6.46 4.95 -2.67
C GLY A 210 6.75 5.26 -1.21
N MET A 211 7.87 5.97 -0.94
CA MET A 211 8.31 6.24 0.42
C MET A 211 9.13 7.53 0.50
N VAL A 212 9.10 8.18 1.66
CA VAL A 212 9.93 9.35 1.99
C VAL A 212 10.59 9.15 3.35
N ASP A 213 11.86 9.53 3.46
CA ASP A 213 12.58 9.51 4.74
C ASP A 213 12.19 10.75 5.56
N VAL A 214 11.85 10.52 6.83
CA VAL A 214 11.48 11.58 7.77
C VAL A 214 12.56 11.69 8.86
N PRO A 215 13.27 12.84 8.93
CA PRO A 215 14.25 13.07 9.98
C PRO A 215 13.61 12.98 11.37
N GLU A 216 14.37 12.55 12.36
CA GLU A 216 13.90 12.41 13.75
C GLU A 216 13.28 13.71 14.28
N SER A 217 13.91 14.85 14.01
CA SER A 217 13.41 16.18 14.39
C SER A 217 12.08 16.60 13.75
N GLN A 218 11.61 15.84 12.75
CA GLN A 218 10.35 16.07 12.06
C GLN A 218 9.28 14.99 12.36
N ARG A 219 9.55 14.12 13.34
CA ARG A 219 8.60 13.16 13.90
C ARG A 219 7.91 13.81 15.08
N ILE A 220 6.72 14.34 14.84
CA ILE A 220 6.04 15.27 15.73
C ILE A 220 4.94 14.55 16.49
N ASP A 221 4.99 14.61 17.81
CA ASP A 221 3.88 14.19 18.67
C ASP A 221 2.85 15.32 18.76
N TYR A 222 1.79 15.22 17.93
CA TYR A 222 0.71 16.20 17.97
C TYR A 222 -0.20 16.04 19.20
N SER A 223 -0.15 14.90 19.90
CA SER A 223 -0.97 14.67 21.08
C SER A 223 -0.55 15.51 22.28
N ALA A 224 0.68 16.04 22.25
CA ALA A 224 1.17 17.00 23.22
C ALA A 224 0.57 18.42 23.08
N GLU A 225 -0.15 18.70 21.99
CA GLU A 225 -0.75 20.00 21.70
C GLU A 225 -2.30 19.91 21.77
N PRO A 226 -2.92 20.26 22.93
CA PRO A 226 -4.38 20.07 23.13
C PRO A 226 -5.28 20.72 22.07
N ALA A 227 -4.83 21.83 21.48
CA ALA A 227 -5.58 22.53 20.45
C ALA A 227 -5.75 21.67 19.17
N LEU A 228 -4.82 20.76 18.89
CA LEU A 228 -4.87 19.86 17.72
C LEU A 228 -5.80 18.66 17.93
N LEU A 229 -6.30 18.48 19.15
CA LEU A 229 -7.19 17.40 19.55
C LEU A 229 -8.51 17.91 20.15
N ALA A 230 -8.80 19.21 20.04
CA ALA A 230 -10.00 19.79 20.62
C ALA A 230 -11.27 19.19 19.96
N GLY A 231 -12.09 18.48 20.76
CA GLY A 231 -13.30 17.79 20.31
C GLY A 231 -13.06 16.49 19.53
N VAL A 232 -11.83 15.98 19.53
CA VAL A 232 -11.48 14.70 18.88
C VAL A 232 -11.69 13.54 19.83
N ARG A 233 -12.53 12.58 19.43
CA ARG A 233 -12.81 11.32 20.12
C ARG A 233 -11.75 10.24 19.78
N HIS A 234 -11.52 10.02 18.48
CA HIS A 234 -10.55 9.05 18.01
C HIS A 234 -9.57 9.68 17.02
N THR A 235 -8.34 9.21 17.07
CA THR A 235 -7.33 9.44 16.05
C THR A 235 -7.01 8.13 15.35
N ALA A 236 -6.77 8.16 14.04
CA ALA A 236 -6.44 6.99 13.24
C ALA A 236 -5.56 7.37 12.04
N GLY A 237 -5.47 6.50 11.07
CA GLY A 237 -4.61 6.67 9.90
C GLY A 237 -3.17 6.25 10.18
N GLU A 238 -2.25 6.94 9.59
CA GLU A 238 -0.81 6.69 9.65
C GLU A 238 -0.03 8.00 9.81
N PRO A 239 1.26 7.97 10.16
CA PRO A 239 1.99 9.20 10.52
C PRO A 239 2.03 10.28 9.43
N ARG A 240 1.76 9.94 8.18
CA ARG A 240 1.72 10.91 7.09
C ARG A 240 0.31 11.23 6.61
N MET A 241 -0.69 10.50 7.11
CA MET A 241 -2.10 10.70 6.79
C MET A 241 -2.97 10.42 8.01
N VAL A 242 -3.21 11.45 8.82
CA VAL A 242 -3.97 11.33 10.07
C VAL A 242 -5.47 11.49 9.80
N HIS A 243 -6.28 10.62 10.39
CA HIS A 243 -7.72 10.74 10.48
C HIS A 243 -8.13 11.17 11.89
N LEU A 244 -8.95 12.22 11.98
CA LEU A 244 -9.46 12.74 13.24
C LEU A 244 -11.00 12.60 13.23
N TYR A 245 -11.53 11.90 14.23
CA TYR A 245 -12.97 11.69 14.38
C TYR A 245 -13.47 12.50 15.57
N LEU A 246 -14.46 13.34 15.36
CA LEU A 246 -15.02 14.22 16.39
C LEU A 246 -15.92 13.46 17.37
N GLU A 247 -16.03 13.96 18.60
CA GLU A 247 -17.01 13.50 19.58
C GLU A 247 -18.44 13.68 19.06
N ASP A 248 -18.74 14.86 18.53
CA ASP A 248 -19.94 15.15 17.76
C ASP A 248 -19.56 15.38 16.28
N ARG A 249 -19.81 14.38 15.45
CA ARG A 249 -19.49 14.40 14.02
C ARG A 249 -20.36 15.37 13.23
N THR A 250 -21.39 15.95 13.83
CA THR A 250 -22.30 16.96 13.23
C THR A 250 -21.94 18.38 13.61
N ASP A 251 -20.99 18.63 14.55
CA ASP A 251 -20.55 19.97 14.96
C ASP A 251 -19.59 20.58 13.93
N ASP A 252 -20.14 21.28 12.95
CA ASP A 252 -19.38 21.99 11.92
C ASP A 252 -18.48 23.10 12.50
N ALA A 253 -18.89 23.72 13.62
CA ALA A 253 -18.07 24.74 14.26
C ALA A 253 -16.83 24.13 14.93
N ALA A 254 -16.97 23.00 15.61
CA ALA A 254 -15.83 22.26 16.17
C ALA A 254 -14.89 21.80 15.04
N ARG A 255 -15.42 21.25 13.95
CA ARG A 255 -14.65 20.84 12.77
C ARG A 255 -13.87 22.02 12.18
N GLY A 256 -14.51 23.16 12.01
CA GLY A 256 -13.86 24.37 11.49
C GLY A 256 -12.75 24.90 12.40
N ARG A 257 -12.96 24.88 13.72
CA ARG A 257 -11.92 25.29 14.70
C ARG A 257 -10.74 24.31 14.68
N LEU A 258 -10.98 23.01 14.61
CA LEU A 258 -9.93 22.00 14.54
C LEU A 258 -9.07 22.19 13.29
N LEU A 259 -9.68 22.35 12.12
CA LEU A 259 -8.97 22.67 10.87
C LEU A 259 -8.12 23.94 10.97
N ALA A 260 -8.68 25.01 11.55
CA ALA A 260 -7.96 26.27 11.73
C ALA A 260 -6.73 26.10 12.64
N ASN A 261 -6.84 25.31 13.72
CA ASN A 261 -5.73 25.02 14.62
C ASN A 261 -4.60 24.29 13.89
N TRP A 262 -4.93 23.25 13.12
CA TRP A 262 -3.94 22.50 12.34
C TRP A 262 -3.28 23.36 11.27
N ARG A 263 -4.04 24.14 10.52
CA ARG A 263 -3.53 25.07 9.50
C ARG A 263 -2.65 26.16 10.12
N SER A 264 -3.03 26.68 11.28
CA SER A 264 -2.22 27.66 12.00
C SER A 264 -0.90 27.10 12.49
N ARG A 265 -0.89 25.86 12.96
CA ARG A 265 0.30 25.19 13.52
C ARG A 265 1.32 24.76 12.47
N PHE A 266 0.85 24.25 11.32
CA PHE A 266 1.71 23.62 10.32
C PHE A 266 1.80 24.38 9.00
N GLY A 267 0.88 25.31 8.73
CA GLY A 267 0.86 26.09 7.49
C GLY A 267 0.88 25.23 6.23
N ASP A 268 1.73 25.58 5.29
CA ASP A 268 1.88 24.89 4.00
C ASP A 268 2.58 23.52 4.08
N ARG A 269 2.99 23.09 5.28
CA ARG A 269 3.64 21.80 5.49
C ARG A 269 2.66 20.63 5.48
N ILE A 270 1.36 20.90 5.49
CA ILE A 270 0.29 19.91 5.47
C ILE A 270 -0.79 20.29 4.47
N TRP A 271 -1.57 19.31 4.03
CA TRP A 271 -2.92 19.51 3.53
C TRP A 271 -3.88 19.13 4.66
N ALA A 272 -4.81 20.03 4.98
CA ALA A 272 -5.84 19.79 5.98
C ALA A 272 -7.21 20.04 5.35
N PHE A 273 -8.07 19.03 5.36
CA PHE A 273 -9.37 19.04 4.70
C PHE A 273 -10.41 18.22 5.49
N THR A 274 -11.67 18.49 5.24
CA THR A 274 -12.77 17.70 5.79
C THR A 274 -13.00 16.43 4.98
N ARG A 275 -13.76 15.49 5.53
CA ARG A 275 -14.23 14.31 4.81
C ARG A 275 -14.96 14.70 3.54
N GLU A 276 -15.85 15.67 3.62
CA GLU A 276 -16.67 16.14 2.51
C GLU A 276 -15.80 16.74 1.41
N GLU A 277 -14.80 17.55 1.76
CA GLU A 277 -13.82 18.11 0.81
C GLU A 277 -13.01 16.98 0.13
N ALA A 278 -12.57 15.95 0.88
CA ALA A 278 -11.82 14.83 0.32
C ALA A 278 -12.67 13.98 -0.64
N ILE A 279 -13.91 13.71 -0.28
CA ILE A 279 -14.86 12.96 -1.13
C ILE A 279 -15.18 13.78 -2.39
N ALA A 280 -15.54 15.05 -2.25
CA ALA A 280 -15.82 15.93 -3.37
C ALA A 280 -14.60 16.14 -4.29
N GLY A 281 -13.39 16.13 -3.72
CA GLY A 281 -12.12 16.14 -4.45
C GLY A 281 -11.75 14.81 -5.14
N GLY A 282 -12.58 13.77 -4.98
CA GLY A 282 -12.38 12.47 -5.63
C GLY A 282 -11.24 11.63 -5.06
N LEU A 283 -10.70 11.98 -3.86
CA LEU A 283 -9.54 11.28 -3.30
C LEU A 283 -9.79 9.80 -3.03
N PHE A 284 -11.02 9.43 -2.68
CA PHE A 284 -11.42 8.05 -2.41
C PHE A 284 -12.19 7.40 -3.59
N GLY A 285 -12.31 8.09 -4.74
CA GLY A 285 -13.18 7.69 -5.84
C GLY A 285 -14.66 7.70 -5.42
N ASP A 286 -15.47 6.78 -5.99
CA ASP A 286 -16.84 6.60 -5.55
C ASP A 286 -16.87 6.08 -4.10
N VAL A 287 -17.69 6.68 -3.24
CA VAL A 287 -17.72 6.38 -1.80
C VAL A 287 -19.10 5.87 -1.41
N ARG A 288 -19.17 4.62 -0.93
CA ARG A 288 -20.41 4.07 -0.35
C ARG A 288 -20.64 4.58 1.08
N ALA A 289 -21.89 4.57 1.53
CA ALA A 289 -22.28 5.17 2.80
C ALA A 289 -21.50 4.61 4.00
N GLU A 290 -21.31 3.28 4.05
CA GLU A 290 -20.57 2.62 5.15
C GLU A 290 -19.07 3.00 5.14
N ALA A 291 -18.47 3.15 3.96
CA ALA A 291 -17.09 3.59 3.85
C ALA A 291 -16.92 5.06 4.25
N ALA A 292 -17.90 5.91 3.95
CA ALA A 292 -17.87 7.31 4.37
C ALA A 292 -17.82 7.46 5.90
N LEU A 293 -18.47 6.57 6.64
CA LEU A 293 -18.44 6.57 8.11
C LEU A 293 -17.04 6.21 8.68
N ARG A 294 -16.24 5.51 7.91
CA ARG A 294 -14.87 5.10 8.27
C ARG A 294 -13.83 6.20 7.98
N ILE A 295 -14.16 7.18 7.16
CA ILE A 295 -13.27 8.32 6.84
C ILE A 295 -13.33 9.32 8.00
N GLY A 296 -12.18 9.88 8.41
CA GLY A 296 -12.09 10.90 9.46
C GLY A 296 -12.88 12.15 9.12
N ASP A 297 -13.46 12.81 10.12
CA ASP A 297 -14.19 14.07 9.94
C ASP A 297 -13.27 15.20 9.50
N VAL A 298 -12.00 15.14 9.95
CA VAL A 298 -10.88 15.96 9.50
C VAL A 298 -9.72 15.05 9.17
N MET A 299 -9.03 15.34 8.09
CA MET A 299 -7.85 14.61 7.64
C MET A 299 -6.67 15.56 7.46
N ILE A 300 -5.49 15.07 7.88
CA ILE A 300 -4.24 15.82 7.82
C ILE A 300 -3.22 14.99 7.04
N ALA A 301 -2.91 15.42 5.83
CA ALA A 301 -1.90 14.80 4.99
C ALA A 301 -0.58 15.59 5.06
N ALA A 302 0.52 14.91 5.31
CA ALA A 302 1.83 15.54 5.36
C ALA A 302 2.30 15.94 3.95
N ARG A 303 2.72 17.19 3.78
CA ARG A 303 3.25 17.71 2.51
C ARG A 303 4.76 17.72 2.49
N ASP A 304 5.38 18.10 3.60
CA ASP A 304 6.83 18.05 3.78
C ASP A 304 7.27 16.68 4.31
N ALA A 305 8.58 16.52 4.51
CA ALA A 305 9.17 15.34 5.17
C ALA A 305 8.92 15.41 6.69
N LEU A 306 7.66 15.24 7.10
CA LEU A 306 7.23 15.19 8.49
C LEU A 306 6.33 13.98 8.74
N ALA A 307 6.30 13.50 9.99
CA ALA A 307 5.44 12.43 10.45
C ALA A 307 4.72 12.86 11.74
N LEU A 308 3.44 12.58 11.81
CA LEU A 308 2.52 13.05 12.85
C LEU A 308 2.07 11.87 13.70
N TYR A 309 2.39 11.89 14.99
CA TYR A 309 2.10 10.80 15.90
C TYR A 309 1.14 11.21 17.02
N ASP A 310 0.29 10.30 17.42
CA ASP A 310 -0.44 10.36 18.69
C ASP A 310 0.22 9.35 19.64
N THR A 311 1.11 9.85 20.49
CA THR A 311 1.88 8.97 21.39
C THR A 311 1.03 8.34 22.50
N ARG A 312 -0.24 8.74 22.66
CA ARG A 312 -1.21 8.07 23.53
C ARG A 312 -1.64 6.69 22.97
N ARG A 313 -1.49 6.47 21.64
CA ARG A 313 -1.93 5.27 20.93
C ARG A 313 -0.79 4.40 20.44
N VAL A 314 0.32 5.01 20.02
CA VAL A 314 1.44 4.27 19.42
C VAL A 314 2.50 3.94 20.46
N ARG A 315 3.24 2.85 20.24
CA ARG A 315 4.39 2.52 21.06
C ARG A 315 5.54 3.49 20.78
N PRO A 316 6.44 3.75 21.75
CA PRO A 316 7.60 4.63 21.53
C PRO A 316 8.45 4.25 20.31
N THR A 317 8.58 2.95 20.02
CA THR A 317 9.30 2.44 18.83
C THR A 317 8.71 2.87 17.50
N ALA A 318 7.45 3.31 17.45
CA ALA A 318 6.85 3.85 16.23
C ALA A 318 7.53 5.14 15.77
N LEU A 319 8.09 5.91 16.72
CA LEU A 319 8.82 7.14 16.42
C LEU A 319 10.24 6.87 15.86
N GLU A 320 10.71 5.62 15.88
CA GLU A 320 12.00 5.23 15.31
C GLU A 320 11.93 4.96 13.81
N VAL A 321 10.72 4.84 13.25
CA VAL A 321 10.48 4.54 11.83
C VAL A 321 10.96 5.69 10.96
N VAL A 322 11.89 5.40 10.03
CA VAL A 322 12.57 6.41 9.18
C VAL A 322 11.80 6.68 7.90
N GLY A 323 11.66 5.67 7.06
CA GLY A 323 10.86 5.75 5.83
C GLY A 323 9.37 5.73 6.15
N GLN A 324 8.61 6.59 5.53
CA GLN A 324 7.19 6.81 5.79
C GLN A 324 6.43 6.98 4.47
N HIS A 325 5.15 6.69 4.48
CA HIS A 325 4.23 6.87 3.36
C HIS A 325 2.82 7.14 3.87
N GLY A 326 1.85 7.34 2.98
CA GLY A 326 0.43 7.54 3.31
C GLY A 326 -0.15 8.81 2.69
N SER A 327 0.68 9.80 2.39
CA SER A 327 0.22 11.13 1.97
C SER A 327 0.02 11.27 0.45
N LEU A 328 -0.18 12.52 0.02
CA LEU A 328 -0.47 12.90 -1.38
C LEU A 328 0.78 13.27 -2.18
N THR A 329 1.98 13.19 -1.61
CA THR A 329 3.19 13.60 -2.34
C THR A 329 3.46 12.66 -3.52
N LYS A 330 4.06 13.19 -4.59
CA LYS A 330 4.45 12.37 -5.75
C LYS A 330 5.40 11.24 -5.38
N ALA A 331 6.25 11.46 -4.36
CA ALA A 331 7.20 10.46 -3.90
C ALA A 331 6.51 9.22 -3.30
N GLU A 332 5.33 9.41 -2.72
CA GLU A 332 4.55 8.36 -2.08
C GLU A 332 3.54 7.71 -3.03
N ARG A 333 2.88 8.49 -3.91
CA ARG A 333 1.81 7.97 -4.75
C ARG A 333 2.23 7.50 -6.14
N GLU A 334 3.31 8.07 -6.74
CA GLU A 334 3.75 7.62 -8.06
C GLU A 334 4.53 6.31 -7.95
N VAL A 335 3.99 5.22 -8.51
CA VAL A 335 4.59 3.89 -8.54
C VAL A 335 4.93 3.49 -9.97
N PRO A 336 5.95 2.63 -10.19
CA PRO A 336 6.29 2.18 -11.54
C PRO A 336 5.23 1.22 -12.11
N LEU A 337 5.11 1.18 -13.42
CA LEU A 337 4.50 0.08 -14.15
C LEU A 337 5.49 -0.39 -15.20
N LEU A 338 6.05 -1.56 -15.02
CA LEU A 338 6.97 -2.20 -15.96
C LEU A 338 6.29 -3.41 -16.58
N TYR A 339 6.59 -3.65 -17.85
CA TYR A 339 6.07 -4.75 -18.63
C TYR A 339 7.19 -5.44 -19.38
N PHE A 340 7.22 -6.77 -19.33
CA PHE A 340 8.08 -7.60 -20.19
C PHE A 340 7.48 -9.00 -20.36
N GLN A 341 8.03 -9.75 -21.32
CA GLN A 341 7.72 -11.18 -21.47
C GLN A 341 8.93 -11.98 -20.99
N ALA A 342 8.67 -13.01 -20.17
CA ALA A 342 9.70 -13.87 -19.65
C ALA A 342 10.42 -14.62 -20.82
N ASP A 343 11.74 -14.63 -20.74
CA ASP A 343 12.58 -15.36 -21.70
C ASP A 343 12.51 -16.88 -21.48
N GLY A 344 12.39 -17.33 -20.28
CA GLY A 344 12.06 -18.64 -19.75
C GLY A 344 12.72 -19.84 -20.41
N LYS A 345 12.56 -21.03 -19.82
CA LYS A 345 12.88 -22.28 -20.51
C LYS A 345 11.79 -22.56 -21.57
N LYS A 346 12.17 -22.71 -22.83
CA LYS A 346 11.26 -23.24 -23.85
C LYS A 346 10.72 -24.57 -23.36
N ALA A 347 9.40 -24.74 -23.36
CA ALA A 347 8.80 -26.04 -23.09
C ALA A 347 9.46 -27.10 -23.99
N PRO A 348 9.78 -28.31 -23.49
CA PRO A 348 10.27 -29.37 -24.32
C PRO A 348 9.26 -29.56 -25.47
N ARG A 349 9.72 -29.52 -26.71
CA ARG A 349 8.89 -29.86 -27.86
C ARG A 349 8.50 -31.32 -27.69
N GLY A 350 7.24 -31.59 -27.37
CA GLY A 350 6.66 -32.92 -27.41
C GLY A 350 6.57 -33.45 -28.84
#